data_944b99c259ea791eb897eda4dfba3782
#
_entry.id   944b99c259ea791eb897eda4dfba3782
#
_cell.length_a   1.000
_cell.length_b   1.000
_cell.length_c   1.000
_cell.angle_alpha   90.00
_cell.angle_beta   90.00
_cell.angle_gamma   90.00
#
_symmetry.space_group_name_H-M   'P 1'
#
loop_
_entity.id
_entity.type
_entity.pdbx_description
1 polymer ?
#
loop_
_entity_poly.entity_id
_entity_poly.type
_entity_poly.pdbx_seq_one_letter_code
_entity_poly.pdbx_strand_id
1 'polypeptide(L)'
;MGDDTSAWRFQKNSLPQGSVLAPTLFNLYTNDLPATKSRKFVYADDICLGTQASTFVELECSLTADMARMAEYCQRWRLKPSVTKTVASVFHLHNANASRELTVMLNGQCLKHDPKPVYLGVTLDRTLSYKEHLLKTAGKLKTRNNLLTKLVGTTWGANANTLRSSALALCYSVGEYCAPVWSQSAHTNLVDVQLNSTMRLISGTLRPTPLPWLPVLANIEPPALRRKAAVDKLLEKAAEHEDWGLHGDITNPPPYRLSSRHPLWKDLEPMDTTARWREEWKSASVVNSNLVRDPAIRQPGFDLPRRKWCLLNRYRTAQGQCRACLKRWGQATSDLCDCGEIQTMSHMVDVCPLTMLEGGLQTLHQADDAAVEWLSDM
;
A
#
# COMPACT_ATOMS: atom_id res chain seq x y z
N MET A 1 -34.85 3.05 1.57
CA MET A 1 -34.91 3.67 0.25
C MET A 1 -36.36 3.99 0.03
N GLY A 2 -36.70 5.27 -0.23
CA GLY A 2 -38.09 5.67 -0.45
C GLY A 2 -38.60 5.21 -1.81
N ASP A 3 -39.93 5.23 -1.97
CA ASP A 3 -40.64 4.80 -3.20
C ASP A 3 -40.52 5.78 -4.38
N ASP A 4 -39.63 6.77 -4.28
CA ASP A 4 -39.41 7.75 -5.33
C ASP A 4 -38.61 7.14 -6.49
N THR A 5 -39.28 6.92 -7.62
CA THR A 5 -38.65 6.50 -8.88
C THR A 5 -38.40 7.73 -9.77
N SER A 6 -37.21 7.78 -10.39
CA SER A 6 -36.92 8.80 -11.39
C SER A 6 -37.76 8.61 -12.64
N ALA A 7 -38.03 9.72 -13.37
CA ALA A 7 -38.73 9.63 -14.65
C ALA A 7 -37.96 8.79 -15.67
N TRP A 8 -38.66 8.03 -16.48
CA TRP A 8 -38.10 7.22 -17.57
C TRP A 8 -37.35 8.13 -18.56
N ARG A 9 -36.09 7.72 -18.88
CA ARG A 9 -35.28 8.41 -19.90
C ARG A 9 -34.96 7.44 -21.04
N PHE A 10 -35.17 7.88 -22.26
CA PHE A 10 -34.76 7.12 -23.44
C PHE A 10 -33.24 7.20 -23.61
N GLN A 11 -32.57 6.07 -23.60
CA GLN A 11 -31.15 5.97 -23.91
C GLN A 11 -31.00 5.67 -25.41
N LYS A 12 -30.51 6.64 -26.16
CA LYS A 12 -30.36 6.49 -27.60
C LYS A 12 -29.11 5.75 -28.03
N ASN A 13 -28.03 5.82 -27.22
CA ASN A 13 -26.73 5.22 -27.50
C ASN A 13 -26.10 4.75 -26.17
N SER A 14 -25.15 3.82 -26.24
CA SER A 14 -24.39 3.23 -25.11
C SER A 14 -25.19 2.26 -24.23
N LEU A 15 -24.51 1.66 -23.28
CA LEU A 15 -25.08 0.77 -22.27
C LEU A 15 -25.35 1.55 -20.98
N PRO A 16 -26.45 1.22 -20.25
CA PRO A 16 -26.78 1.92 -19.01
C PRO A 16 -25.69 1.65 -17.96
N GLN A 17 -25.08 2.73 -17.44
CA GLN A 17 -24.10 2.62 -16.36
C GLN A 17 -24.77 2.09 -15.09
N GLY A 18 -24.16 1.06 -14.47
CA GLY A 18 -24.70 0.37 -13.30
C GLY A 18 -25.62 -0.82 -13.62
N SER A 19 -25.92 -1.11 -14.90
CA SER A 19 -26.58 -2.35 -15.28
C SER A 19 -25.68 -3.56 -15.09
N VAL A 20 -26.19 -4.64 -14.53
CA VAL A 20 -25.48 -5.92 -14.36
C VAL A 20 -25.06 -6.53 -15.70
N LEU A 21 -25.83 -6.32 -16.75
CA LEU A 21 -25.55 -6.86 -18.09
C LEU A 21 -24.58 -5.99 -18.91
N ALA A 22 -24.40 -4.72 -18.56
CA ALA A 22 -23.57 -3.80 -19.35
C ALA A 22 -22.12 -4.27 -19.56
N PRO A 23 -21.39 -4.79 -18.56
CA PRO A 23 -20.05 -5.32 -18.76
C PRO A 23 -20.00 -6.51 -19.72
N THR A 24 -20.96 -7.44 -19.60
CA THR A 24 -21.04 -8.63 -20.47
C THR A 24 -21.33 -8.24 -21.92
N LEU A 25 -22.29 -7.33 -22.14
CA LEU A 25 -22.62 -6.85 -23.47
C LEU A 25 -21.49 -6.05 -24.10
N PHE A 26 -20.73 -5.27 -23.29
CA PHE A 26 -19.56 -4.56 -23.78
C PHE A 26 -18.44 -5.54 -24.18
N ASN A 27 -18.19 -6.57 -23.38
CA ASN A 27 -17.21 -7.61 -23.71
C ASN A 27 -17.58 -8.36 -25.00
N LEU A 28 -18.86 -8.70 -25.19
CA LEU A 28 -19.33 -9.29 -26.45
C LEU A 28 -19.12 -8.35 -27.63
N TYR A 29 -19.39 -7.06 -27.46
CA TYR A 29 -19.22 -6.04 -28.48
C TYR A 29 -17.75 -5.83 -28.88
N THR A 30 -16.81 -6.02 -27.96
CA THR A 30 -15.38 -5.84 -28.16
C THR A 30 -14.60 -7.15 -28.31
N ASN A 31 -15.30 -8.29 -28.43
CA ASN A 31 -14.66 -9.62 -28.44
C ASN A 31 -13.79 -9.88 -29.67
N ASP A 32 -14.09 -9.24 -30.80
CA ASP A 32 -13.42 -9.40 -32.10
C ASP A 32 -12.36 -8.33 -32.38
N LEU A 33 -11.70 -7.80 -31.33
CA LEU A 33 -10.60 -6.86 -31.50
C LEU A 33 -9.53 -7.41 -32.47
N PRO A 34 -9.06 -6.59 -33.43
CA PRO A 34 -8.20 -7.05 -34.51
C PRO A 34 -6.87 -7.63 -33.99
N ALA A 35 -6.34 -8.59 -34.74
CA ALA A 35 -5.01 -9.10 -34.47
C ALA A 35 -3.97 -8.00 -34.72
N THR A 36 -3.06 -7.81 -33.74
CA THR A 36 -1.98 -6.83 -33.77
C THR A 36 -0.64 -7.54 -33.56
N LYS A 37 0.47 -6.93 -34.03
CA LYS A 37 1.81 -7.39 -33.66
C LYS A 37 2.12 -7.11 -32.20
N SER A 38 1.63 -5.99 -31.70
CA SER A 38 1.73 -5.60 -30.31
C SER A 38 0.83 -6.46 -29.44
N ARG A 39 1.28 -6.77 -28.22
CA ARG A 39 0.45 -7.38 -27.18
C ARG A 39 -0.63 -6.39 -26.75
N LYS A 40 -1.88 -6.86 -26.66
CA LYS A 40 -3.01 -6.04 -26.23
C LYS A 40 -3.31 -6.31 -24.75
N PHE A 41 -3.54 -5.23 -24.02
CA PHE A 41 -4.05 -5.26 -22.66
C PHE A 41 -5.34 -4.44 -22.63
N VAL A 42 -6.45 -5.09 -22.33
CA VAL A 42 -7.78 -4.50 -22.44
C VAL A 42 -8.45 -4.54 -21.06
N TYR A 43 -8.97 -3.41 -20.63
CA TYR A 43 -9.78 -3.30 -19.43
C TYR A 43 -10.93 -2.32 -19.70
N ALA A 44 -12.14 -2.84 -19.88
CA ALA A 44 -13.29 -2.08 -20.34
C ALA A 44 -12.96 -1.28 -21.62
N ASP A 45 -13.08 0.04 -21.59
CA ASP A 45 -12.77 0.95 -22.70
C ASP A 45 -11.29 1.33 -22.80
N ASP A 46 -10.48 0.97 -21.80
CA ASP A 46 -9.03 1.22 -21.83
C ASP A 46 -8.30 0.10 -22.58
N ILE A 47 -7.67 0.46 -23.69
CA ILE A 47 -6.87 -0.47 -24.52
C ILE A 47 -5.42 0.02 -24.52
N CYS A 48 -4.50 -0.84 -24.12
CA CYS A 48 -3.06 -0.59 -24.20
C CYS A 48 -2.42 -1.56 -25.18
N LEU A 49 -1.59 -1.03 -26.09
CA LEU A 49 -0.76 -1.80 -27.02
C LEU A 49 0.69 -1.73 -26.56
N GLY A 50 1.30 -2.88 -26.28
CA GLY A 50 2.69 -2.99 -25.84
C GLY A 50 3.52 -3.80 -26.83
N THR A 51 4.65 -3.24 -27.26
CA THR A 51 5.58 -3.92 -28.15
C THR A 51 7.02 -3.71 -27.72
N GLN A 52 7.92 -4.57 -28.15
CA GLN A 52 9.35 -4.48 -27.94
C GLN A 52 10.07 -4.51 -29.29
N ALA A 53 11.10 -3.68 -29.45
CA ALA A 53 11.95 -3.69 -30.62
C ALA A 53 13.37 -3.24 -30.27
N SER A 54 14.30 -3.42 -31.21
CA SER A 54 15.71 -3.05 -31.05
C SER A 54 15.94 -1.56 -31.29
N THR A 55 15.08 -0.92 -32.09
CA THR A 55 15.18 0.50 -32.42
C THR A 55 13.89 1.25 -32.23
N PHE A 56 13.97 2.56 -32.01
CA PHE A 56 12.80 3.42 -31.88
C PHE A 56 11.97 3.47 -33.18
N VAL A 57 12.62 3.42 -34.31
CA VAL A 57 11.94 3.43 -35.62
C VAL A 57 11.06 2.20 -35.80
N GLU A 58 11.56 1.01 -35.44
CA GLU A 58 10.76 -0.22 -35.46
C GLU A 58 9.56 -0.14 -34.54
N LEU A 59 9.74 0.43 -33.32
CA LEU A 59 8.65 0.66 -32.35
C LEU A 59 7.57 1.56 -32.97
N GLU A 60 7.98 2.71 -33.52
CA GLU A 60 7.09 3.71 -34.13
C GLU A 60 6.30 3.14 -35.29
N CYS A 61 6.98 2.41 -36.20
CA CYS A 61 6.36 1.73 -37.37
C CYS A 61 5.35 0.66 -36.88
N SER A 62 5.75 -0.19 -35.95
CA SER A 62 4.89 -1.27 -35.44
C SER A 62 3.65 -0.74 -34.74
N LEU A 63 3.81 0.22 -33.83
CA LEU A 63 2.71 0.81 -33.13
C LEU A 63 1.79 1.60 -34.08
N THR A 64 2.30 2.37 -35.03
CA THR A 64 1.50 3.11 -36.02
C THR A 64 0.66 2.16 -36.88
N ALA A 65 1.25 1.03 -37.32
CA ALA A 65 0.52 0.02 -38.10
C ALA A 65 -0.60 -0.65 -37.25
N ASP A 66 -0.35 -0.96 -35.99
CA ASP A 66 -1.35 -1.53 -35.11
C ASP A 66 -2.44 -0.52 -34.75
N MET A 67 -2.08 0.76 -34.56
CA MET A 67 -3.05 1.84 -34.34
C MET A 67 -3.95 2.06 -35.56
N ALA A 68 -3.44 1.90 -36.77
CA ALA A 68 -4.25 1.97 -38.01
C ALA A 68 -5.29 0.84 -38.03
N ARG A 69 -4.92 -0.40 -37.71
CA ARG A 69 -5.84 -1.55 -37.62
C ARG A 69 -6.93 -1.30 -36.51
N MET A 70 -6.51 -0.75 -35.39
CA MET A 70 -7.46 -0.40 -34.34
C MET A 70 -8.42 0.72 -34.76
N ALA A 71 -7.93 1.70 -35.55
CA ALA A 71 -8.77 2.78 -36.09
C ALA A 71 -9.82 2.24 -37.08
N GLU A 72 -9.43 1.35 -38.00
CA GLU A 72 -10.36 0.68 -38.93
C GLU A 72 -11.42 -0.12 -38.19
N TYR A 73 -11.04 -0.87 -37.15
CA TYR A 73 -11.96 -1.59 -36.28
C TYR A 73 -12.96 -0.63 -35.63
N CYS A 74 -12.45 0.41 -34.98
CA CYS A 74 -13.29 1.42 -34.32
C CYS A 74 -14.26 2.08 -35.33
N GLN A 75 -13.81 2.39 -36.53
CA GLN A 75 -14.67 2.94 -37.58
C GLN A 75 -15.79 1.96 -37.97
N ARG A 76 -15.46 0.66 -38.17
CA ARG A 76 -16.44 -0.40 -38.48
C ARG A 76 -17.53 -0.51 -37.42
N TRP A 77 -17.11 -0.48 -36.15
CA TRP A 77 -18.00 -0.62 -35.00
C TRP A 77 -18.54 0.72 -34.47
N ARG A 78 -18.36 1.82 -35.23
CA ARG A 78 -18.81 3.17 -34.86
C ARG A 78 -18.31 3.64 -33.48
N LEU A 79 -17.14 3.16 -33.07
CA LEU A 79 -16.41 3.65 -31.92
C LEU A 79 -15.54 4.83 -32.32
N LYS A 80 -15.32 5.77 -31.40
CA LYS A 80 -14.47 6.94 -31.64
C LYS A 80 -13.34 6.96 -30.61
N PRO A 81 -12.16 6.45 -30.95
CA PRO A 81 -11.01 6.58 -30.07
C PRO A 81 -10.63 8.06 -29.93
N SER A 82 -10.33 8.48 -28.69
CA SER A 82 -9.96 9.86 -28.40
C SER A 82 -8.47 10.06 -28.62
N VAL A 83 -8.07 10.68 -29.72
CA VAL A 83 -6.67 11.03 -30.01
C VAL A 83 -6.06 11.90 -28.91
N THR A 84 -6.86 12.83 -28.33
CA THR A 84 -6.37 13.73 -27.29
C THR A 84 -6.13 13.07 -25.93
N LYS A 85 -6.78 11.94 -25.67
CA LYS A 85 -6.61 11.14 -24.43
C LYS A 85 -5.61 9.98 -24.64
N THR A 86 -5.43 9.54 -25.89
CA THR A 86 -4.49 8.48 -26.20
C THR A 86 -3.07 9.03 -26.19
N VAL A 87 -2.16 8.36 -25.51
CA VAL A 87 -0.76 8.75 -25.37
C VAL A 87 0.17 7.64 -25.85
N ALA A 88 1.32 8.01 -26.38
CA ALA A 88 2.42 7.10 -26.66
C ALA A 88 3.51 7.26 -25.59
N SER A 89 4.15 6.15 -25.22
CA SER A 89 5.19 6.16 -24.21
C SER A 89 6.25 5.12 -24.51
N VAL A 90 7.47 5.34 -24.04
CA VAL A 90 8.58 4.39 -24.22
C VAL A 90 9.30 4.14 -22.91
N PHE A 91 9.64 2.89 -22.66
CA PHE A 91 10.33 2.45 -21.44
C PHE A 91 11.69 1.85 -21.82
N HIS A 92 12.77 2.43 -21.30
CA HIS A 92 14.15 1.98 -21.56
C HIS A 92 15.10 2.51 -20.49
N LEU A 93 16.31 1.91 -20.40
CA LEU A 93 17.36 2.33 -19.47
C LEU A 93 18.45 3.18 -20.13
N HIS A 94 18.39 3.44 -21.41
CA HIS A 94 19.41 4.15 -22.16
C HIS A 94 19.34 5.66 -21.91
N ASN A 95 20.25 6.19 -21.09
CA ASN A 95 20.21 7.57 -20.62
C ASN A 95 20.47 8.61 -21.74
N ALA A 96 21.26 8.30 -22.75
CA ALA A 96 21.50 9.22 -23.89
C ALA A 96 20.19 9.54 -24.65
N ASN A 97 19.20 8.65 -24.60
CA ASN A 97 17.89 8.83 -25.26
C ASN A 97 16.78 9.17 -24.24
N ALA A 98 17.13 9.71 -23.06
CA ALA A 98 16.16 9.97 -21.99
C ALA A 98 15.04 10.93 -22.39
N SER A 99 15.31 11.85 -23.31
CA SER A 99 14.36 12.83 -23.86
C SER A 99 13.73 12.39 -25.19
N ARG A 100 13.97 11.16 -25.68
CA ARG A 100 13.39 10.68 -26.92
C ARG A 100 11.88 10.51 -26.79
N GLU A 101 11.14 11.17 -27.68
CA GLU A 101 9.69 11.04 -27.81
C GLU A 101 9.38 10.11 -29.00
N LEU A 102 8.33 9.30 -28.84
CA LEU A 102 7.85 8.45 -29.94
C LEU A 102 6.91 9.23 -30.85
N THR A 103 7.05 9.00 -32.15
CA THR A 103 6.12 9.49 -33.17
C THR A 103 5.21 8.35 -33.61
N VAL A 104 4.02 8.27 -33.02
CA VAL A 104 3.00 7.26 -33.32
C VAL A 104 1.75 7.96 -33.84
N MET A 105 1.21 7.47 -34.95
CA MET A 105 0.08 8.09 -35.65
C MET A 105 -1.24 7.33 -35.33
N LEU A 106 -2.32 8.10 -35.12
CA LEU A 106 -3.69 7.60 -35.05
C LEU A 106 -4.59 8.50 -35.90
N ASN A 107 -5.26 7.95 -36.90
CA ASN A 107 -6.13 8.72 -37.82
C ASN A 107 -5.42 9.93 -38.48
N GLY A 108 -4.15 9.78 -38.85
CA GLY A 108 -3.37 10.86 -39.42
C GLY A 108 -2.87 11.94 -38.48
N GLN A 109 -3.13 11.80 -37.17
CA GLN A 109 -2.65 12.72 -36.13
C GLN A 109 -1.58 12.04 -35.26
N CYS A 110 -0.53 12.78 -34.93
CA CYS A 110 0.50 12.30 -34.02
C CYS A 110 -0.04 12.25 -32.58
N LEU A 111 0.14 11.11 -31.94
CA LEU A 111 -0.21 10.96 -30.54
C LEU A 111 0.75 11.74 -29.66
N LYS A 112 0.22 12.31 -28.58
CA LYS A 112 1.04 12.99 -27.57
C LYS A 112 1.97 11.97 -26.90
N HIS A 113 3.26 12.27 -26.84
CA HIS A 113 4.19 11.53 -26.00
C HIS A 113 3.99 11.90 -24.53
N ASP A 114 3.82 10.89 -23.66
CA ASP A 114 3.77 11.07 -22.21
C ASP A 114 4.91 10.28 -21.55
N PRO A 115 5.89 10.96 -20.93
CA PRO A 115 7.02 10.29 -20.27
C PRO A 115 6.61 9.59 -18.96
N LYS A 116 5.41 9.83 -18.43
CA LYS A 116 4.90 9.28 -17.18
C LYS A 116 3.42 8.88 -17.29
N PRO A 117 3.07 8.00 -18.23
CA PRO A 117 1.68 7.62 -18.45
C PRO A 117 1.08 6.96 -17.21
N VAL A 118 -0.23 7.12 -17.08
CA VAL A 118 -1.01 6.44 -16.06
C VAL A 118 -1.84 5.37 -16.73
N TYR A 119 -1.61 4.11 -16.37
CA TYR A 119 -2.42 2.99 -16.82
C TYR A 119 -3.05 2.28 -15.62
N LEU A 120 -4.37 2.14 -15.63
CA LEU A 120 -5.16 1.56 -14.51
C LEU A 120 -4.73 2.09 -13.13
N GLY A 121 -4.54 3.40 -13.03
CA GLY A 121 -4.17 4.06 -11.77
C GLY A 121 -2.69 3.97 -11.38
N VAL A 122 -1.87 3.20 -12.10
CA VAL A 122 -0.42 3.10 -11.87
C VAL A 122 0.32 4.07 -12.78
N THR A 123 1.15 4.93 -12.20
CA THR A 123 2.04 5.82 -12.98
C THR A 123 3.30 5.04 -13.34
N LEU A 124 3.59 4.96 -14.62
CA LEU A 124 4.78 4.32 -15.15
C LEU A 124 5.82 5.41 -15.45
N ASP A 125 7.07 5.19 -15.11
CA ASP A 125 8.17 6.07 -15.50
C ASP A 125 9.07 5.36 -16.54
N ARG A 126 9.85 6.12 -17.31
CA ARG A 126 10.72 5.61 -18.38
C ARG A 126 11.53 4.37 -17.99
N THR A 127 11.98 4.31 -16.76
CA THR A 127 12.83 3.21 -16.26
C THR A 127 12.05 2.14 -15.50
N LEU A 128 10.73 2.26 -15.41
CA LEU A 128 9.86 1.42 -14.59
C LEU A 128 10.37 1.26 -13.17
N SER A 129 10.84 2.37 -12.58
CA SER A 129 11.28 2.40 -11.18
C SER A 129 10.11 2.55 -10.20
N TYR A 130 8.96 2.97 -10.70
CA TYR A 130 7.74 3.29 -9.94
C TYR A 130 7.91 4.41 -8.91
N LYS A 131 9.03 5.16 -8.95
CA LYS A 131 9.29 6.25 -8.00
C LYS A 131 8.16 7.28 -7.99
N GLU A 132 7.72 7.71 -9.16
CA GLU A 132 6.65 8.71 -9.30
C GLU A 132 5.30 8.19 -8.77
N HIS A 133 5.00 6.92 -9.05
CA HIS A 133 3.79 6.28 -8.51
C HIS A 133 3.82 6.25 -6.98
N LEU A 134 4.94 5.83 -6.40
CA LEU A 134 5.11 5.71 -4.96
C LEU A 134 5.12 7.07 -4.25
N LEU A 135 5.67 8.11 -4.88
CA LEU A 135 5.57 9.48 -4.38
C LEU A 135 4.12 9.98 -4.33
N LYS A 136 3.35 9.75 -5.42
CA LYS A 136 1.92 10.10 -5.46
C LYS A 136 1.12 9.31 -4.42
N THR A 137 1.41 8.03 -4.27
CA THR A 137 0.76 7.16 -3.28
C THR A 137 1.08 7.60 -1.86
N ALA A 138 2.33 7.91 -1.56
CA ALA A 138 2.73 8.48 -0.26
C ALA A 138 2.02 9.81 0.04
N GLY A 139 1.87 10.68 -0.96
CA GLY A 139 1.08 11.92 -0.83
C GLY A 139 -0.39 11.66 -0.49
N LYS A 140 -1.03 10.70 -1.19
CA LYS A 140 -2.41 10.27 -0.88
C LYS A 140 -2.52 9.71 0.54
N LEU A 141 -1.56 8.87 0.95
CA LEU A 141 -1.51 8.30 2.31
C LEU A 141 -1.37 9.38 3.38
N LYS A 142 -0.51 10.37 3.16
CA LYS A 142 -0.39 11.52 4.07
C LYS A 142 -1.72 12.24 4.27
N THR A 143 -2.46 12.47 3.19
CA THR A 143 -3.81 13.08 3.27
C THR A 143 -4.78 12.18 4.03
N ARG A 144 -4.75 10.86 3.82
CA ARG A 144 -5.60 9.92 4.56
C ARG A 144 -5.23 9.83 6.04
N ASN A 145 -3.95 9.85 6.37
CA ASN A 145 -3.48 9.93 7.75
C ASN A 145 -3.98 11.21 8.44
N ASN A 146 -4.01 12.35 7.75
CA ASN A 146 -4.59 13.58 8.28
C ASN A 146 -6.10 13.45 8.59
N LEU A 147 -6.84 12.65 7.80
CA LEU A 147 -8.25 12.34 8.12
C LEU A 147 -8.35 11.46 9.37
N LEU A 148 -7.53 10.40 9.46
CA LEU A 148 -7.50 9.56 10.66
C LEU A 148 -7.11 10.34 11.92
N THR A 149 -6.21 11.30 11.81
CA THR A 149 -5.79 12.15 12.93
C THR A 149 -6.96 12.91 13.57
N LYS A 150 -7.99 13.24 12.78
CA LYS A 150 -9.22 13.87 13.30
C LYS A 150 -10.06 12.96 14.21
N LEU A 151 -9.82 11.64 14.17
CA LEU A 151 -10.47 10.64 15.01
C LEU A 151 -9.61 10.27 16.23
N VAL A 152 -8.43 10.87 16.37
CA VAL A 152 -7.40 10.48 17.34
C VAL A 152 -7.05 11.67 18.22
N GLY A 153 -7.49 11.64 19.45
CA GLY A 153 -7.02 12.54 20.52
C GLY A 153 -6.11 11.80 21.49
N THR A 154 -5.40 12.52 22.35
CA THR A 154 -4.56 11.95 23.41
C THR A 154 -5.41 11.45 24.58
N THR A 155 -6.51 12.13 24.85
CA THR A 155 -7.45 11.84 25.97
C THR A 155 -8.82 11.38 25.48
N TRP A 156 -9.13 11.55 24.21
CA TRP A 156 -10.40 11.19 23.58
C TRP A 156 -10.11 10.54 22.21
N GLY A 157 -11.12 9.99 21.59
CA GLY A 157 -11.04 9.47 20.23
C GLY A 157 -11.47 8.02 20.13
N ALA A 158 -11.50 7.54 18.89
CA ALA A 158 -11.88 6.17 18.59
C ALA A 158 -10.90 5.16 19.21
N ASN A 159 -11.41 4.01 19.62
CA ASN A 159 -10.59 2.90 20.11
C ASN A 159 -9.71 2.30 18.98
N ALA A 160 -8.75 1.46 19.36
CA ALA A 160 -7.81 0.88 18.42
C ALA A 160 -8.49 0.03 17.35
N ASN A 161 -9.59 -0.65 17.66
CA ASN A 161 -10.31 -1.49 16.70
C ASN A 161 -10.98 -0.66 15.59
N THR A 162 -11.67 0.42 15.96
CA THR A 162 -12.26 1.36 15.01
C THR A 162 -11.19 2.04 14.15
N LEU A 163 -10.09 2.47 14.76
CA LEU A 163 -8.98 3.08 14.02
C LEU A 163 -8.30 2.11 13.08
N ARG A 164 -8.12 0.85 13.49
CA ARG A 164 -7.57 -0.22 12.64
C ARG A 164 -8.46 -0.46 11.42
N SER A 165 -9.77 -0.63 11.63
CA SER A 165 -10.74 -0.84 10.55
C SER A 165 -10.76 0.35 9.58
N SER A 166 -10.78 1.57 10.11
CA SER A 166 -10.71 2.79 9.30
C SER A 166 -9.39 2.91 8.54
N ALA A 167 -8.27 2.55 9.16
CA ALA A 167 -6.96 2.57 8.53
C ALA A 167 -6.86 1.56 7.39
N LEU A 168 -7.35 0.32 7.58
CA LEU A 168 -7.39 -0.69 6.54
C LEU A 168 -8.23 -0.22 5.34
N ALA A 169 -9.38 0.37 5.59
CA ALA A 169 -10.28 0.87 4.54
C ALA A 169 -9.73 2.11 3.82
N LEU A 170 -9.14 3.06 4.54
CA LEU A 170 -8.74 4.36 3.98
C LEU A 170 -7.28 4.42 3.54
N CYS A 171 -6.36 3.86 4.33
CA CYS A 171 -4.93 3.98 4.08
C CYS A 171 -4.38 2.75 3.34
N TYR A 172 -4.61 1.57 3.87
CA TYR A 172 -4.07 0.34 3.27
C TYR A 172 -4.65 0.06 1.90
N SER A 173 -5.94 0.32 1.65
CA SER A 173 -6.56 0.20 0.32
C SER A 173 -5.85 1.05 -0.74
N VAL A 174 -5.34 2.21 -0.38
CA VAL A 174 -4.58 3.09 -1.28
C VAL A 174 -3.10 2.70 -1.31
N GLY A 175 -2.52 2.39 -0.15
CA GLY A 175 -1.10 2.05 -0.01
C GLY A 175 -0.71 0.74 -0.66
N GLU A 176 -1.65 -0.20 -0.78
CA GLU A 176 -1.42 -1.55 -1.33
C GLU A 176 -2.02 -1.74 -2.73
N TYR A 177 -2.66 -0.71 -3.28
CA TYR A 177 -3.22 -0.80 -4.63
C TYR A 177 -2.14 -1.18 -5.63
N CYS A 178 -2.39 -2.23 -6.42
CA CYS A 178 -1.45 -2.80 -7.39
C CYS A 178 -0.06 -3.13 -6.79
N ALA A 179 0.02 -3.46 -5.50
CA ALA A 179 1.28 -3.78 -4.83
C ALA A 179 2.18 -4.77 -5.58
N PRO A 180 1.68 -5.84 -6.21
CA PRO A 180 2.52 -6.75 -6.97
C PRO A 180 3.33 -6.07 -8.09
N VAL A 181 2.78 -5.02 -8.72
CA VAL A 181 3.45 -4.32 -9.84
C VAL A 181 4.69 -3.56 -9.39
N TRP A 182 4.66 -2.98 -8.19
CA TRP A 182 5.74 -2.11 -7.69
C TRP A 182 6.45 -2.65 -6.44
N SER A 183 6.09 -3.85 -5.97
CA SER A 183 6.65 -4.47 -4.75
C SER A 183 8.17 -4.56 -4.73
N GLN A 184 8.78 -4.78 -5.89
CA GLN A 184 10.23 -4.88 -6.06
C GLN A 184 10.92 -3.53 -6.31
N SER A 185 10.19 -2.42 -6.20
CA SER A 185 10.80 -1.08 -6.36
C SER A 185 11.72 -0.74 -5.19
N ALA A 186 12.88 -0.15 -5.49
CA ALA A 186 13.79 0.38 -4.48
C ALA A 186 13.20 1.58 -3.69
N HIS A 187 12.02 2.07 -4.07
CA HIS A 187 11.37 3.25 -3.47
C HIS A 187 10.17 2.90 -2.58
N THR A 188 9.97 1.63 -2.23
CA THR A 188 8.85 1.17 -1.37
C THR A 188 8.83 1.86 0.00
N ASN A 189 10.00 2.26 0.50
CA ASN A 189 10.13 2.99 1.76
C ASN A 189 9.29 4.29 1.81
N LEU A 190 9.01 4.93 0.66
CA LEU A 190 8.15 6.12 0.60
C LEU A 190 6.73 5.83 1.11
N VAL A 191 6.20 4.67 0.79
CA VAL A 191 4.89 4.20 1.25
C VAL A 191 4.99 3.67 2.68
N ASP A 192 6.04 2.91 3.02
CA ASP A 192 6.23 2.30 4.33
C ASP A 192 6.30 3.33 5.45
N VAL A 193 6.96 4.47 5.22
CA VAL A 193 6.99 5.60 6.17
C VAL A 193 5.58 6.11 6.50
N GLN A 194 4.70 6.19 5.51
CA GLN A 194 3.32 6.62 5.72
C GLN A 194 2.47 5.56 6.41
N LEU A 195 2.64 4.28 6.08
CA LEU A 195 1.96 3.16 6.75
C LEU A 195 2.44 3.02 8.21
N ASN A 196 3.72 3.22 8.48
CA ASN A 196 4.24 3.31 9.84
C ASN A 196 3.60 4.47 10.64
N SER A 197 3.36 5.60 9.99
CA SER A 197 2.62 6.72 10.60
C SER A 197 1.16 6.34 10.88
N THR A 198 0.51 5.61 9.98
CA THR A 198 -0.84 5.05 10.19
C THR A 198 -0.87 4.13 11.41
N MET A 199 0.09 3.22 11.55
CA MET A 199 0.17 2.31 12.70
C MET A 199 0.41 3.05 14.02
N ARG A 200 1.17 4.16 14.01
CA ARG A 200 1.30 5.03 15.20
C ARG A 200 -0.02 5.68 15.59
N LEU A 201 -0.84 6.08 14.62
CA LEU A 201 -2.18 6.60 14.92
C LEU A 201 -3.07 5.54 15.61
N ILE A 202 -3.01 4.28 15.16
CA ILE A 202 -3.77 3.18 15.77
C ILE A 202 -3.29 2.90 17.20
N SER A 203 -1.98 2.73 17.37
CA SER A 203 -1.36 2.33 18.63
C SER A 203 -1.25 3.47 19.67
N GLY A 204 -1.30 4.74 19.23
CA GLY A 204 -1.06 5.90 20.08
C GLY A 204 0.38 6.05 20.55
N THR A 205 1.31 5.38 19.85
CA THR A 205 2.74 5.43 20.16
C THR A 205 3.40 6.69 19.62
N LEU A 206 4.53 7.06 20.21
CA LEU A 206 5.28 8.24 19.85
C LEU A 206 6.20 7.98 18.63
N ARG A 207 6.68 9.07 18.03
CA ARG A 207 7.58 9.00 16.87
C ARG A 207 8.85 8.16 17.10
N PRO A 208 9.53 8.21 18.26
CA PRO A 208 10.74 7.42 18.52
C PRO A 208 10.49 5.93 18.79
N THR A 209 9.24 5.47 18.82
CA THR A 209 8.92 4.05 18.99
C THR A 209 9.59 3.20 17.90
N PRO A 210 10.33 2.12 18.27
CA PRO A 210 10.96 1.22 17.32
C PRO A 210 9.98 0.61 16.34
N LEU A 211 10.37 0.54 15.06
CA LEU A 211 9.50 0.08 13.98
C LEU A 211 8.91 -1.32 14.19
N PRO A 212 9.65 -2.33 14.71
CA PRO A 212 9.09 -3.67 14.91
C PRO A 212 7.85 -3.70 15.83
N TRP A 213 7.73 -2.75 16.77
CA TRP A 213 6.56 -2.65 17.64
C TRP A 213 5.28 -2.21 16.91
N LEU A 214 5.39 -1.42 15.85
CA LEU A 214 4.23 -0.80 15.21
C LEU A 214 3.23 -1.81 14.64
N PRO A 215 3.64 -2.83 13.86
CA PRO A 215 2.77 -3.88 13.38
C PRO A 215 2.07 -4.65 14.51
N VAL A 216 2.83 -4.99 15.55
CA VAL A 216 2.35 -5.74 16.71
C VAL A 216 1.23 -5.01 17.42
N LEU A 217 1.45 -3.72 17.75
CA LEU A 217 0.49 -2.89 18.46
C LEU A 217 -0.69 -2.45 17.60
N ALA A 218 -0.50 -2.33 16.29
CA ALA A 218 -1.59 -2.06 15.36
C ALA A 218 -2.39 -3.33 15.00
N ASN A 219 -1.86 -4.50 15.30
CA ASN A 219 -2.35 -5.80 14.83
C ASN A 219 -2.55 -5.81 13.30
N ILE A 220 -1.54 -5.34 12.59
CA ILE A 220 -1.46 -5.32 11.12
C ILE A 220 -0.07 -5.81 10.75
N GLU A 221 0.01 -6.79 9.87
CA GLU A 221 1.28 -7.32 9.40
C GLU A 221 2.22 -6.24 8.84
N PRO A 222 3.55 -6.42 8.95
CA PRO A 222 4.52 -5.51 8.37
C PRO A 222 4.25 -5.23 6.88
N PRO A 223 4.38 -3.99 6.40
CA PRO A 223 4.05 -3.62 5.02
C PRO A 223 4.78 -4.47 3.96
N ALA A 224 6.02 -4.87 4.21
CA ALA A 224 6.78 -5.72 3.30
C ALA A 224 6.17 -7.13 3.17
N LEU A 225 5.74 -7.73 4.28
CA LEU A 225 5.10 -9.06 4.28
C LEU A 225 3.72 -9.01 3.61
N ARG A 226 2.95 -7.96 3.83
CA ARG A 226 1.66 -7.77 3.15
C ARG A 226 1.84 -7.63 1.64
N ARG A 227 2.87 -6.92 1.18
CA ARG A 227 3.20 -6.86 -0.26
C ARG A 227 3.59 -8.23 -0.81
N LYS A 228 4.39 -9.00 -0.07
CA LYS A 228 4.75 -10.37 -0.46
C LYS A 228 3.51 -11.25 -0.56
N ALA A 229 2.62 -11.24 0.42
CA ALA A 229 1.36 -11.97 0.40
C ALA A 229 0.48 -11.61 -0.83
N ALA A 230 0.45 -10.33 -1.21
CA ALA A 230 -0.28 -9.89 -2.40
C ALA A 230 0.37 -10.42 -3.71
N VAL A 231 1.70 -10.49 -3.75
CA VAL A 231 2.45 -11.09 -4.87
C VAL A 231 2.17 -12.58 -4.95
N ASP A 232 2.29 -13.30 -3.83
CA ASP A 232 2.09 -14.76 -3.79
C ASP A 232 0.67 -15.13 -4.24
N LYS A 233 -0.34 -14.41 -3.75
CA LYS A 233 -1.73 -14.60 -4.17
C LYS A 233 -1.94 -14.34 -5.67
N LEU A 234 -1.23 -13.38 -6.26
CA LEU A 234 -1.29 -13.13 -7.71
C LEU A 234 -0.64 -14.26 -8.48
N LEU A 235 0.54 -14.72 -8.04
CA LEU A 235 1.29 -15.81 -8.67
C LEU A 235 0.53 -17.13 -8.61
N GLU A 236 -0.07 -17.46 -7.46
CA GLU A 236 -0.93 -18.62 -7.28
C GLU A 236 -2.09 -18.61 -8.28
N LYS A 237 -2.83 -17.51 -8.35
CA LYS A 237 -3.91 -17.36 -9.32
C LYS A 237 -3.44 -17.45 -10.78
N ALA A 238 -2.30 -16.85 -11.09
CA ALA A 238 -1.77 -16.89 -12.45
C ALA A 238 -1.25 -18.29 -12.83
N ALA A 239 -0.83 -19.10 -11.86
CA ALA A 239 -0.49 -20.50 -12.09
C ALA A 239 -1.73 -21.38 -12.36
N GLU A 240 -2.87 -21.06 -11.74
CA GLU A 240 -4.14 -21.78 -11.94
C GLU A 240 -4.84 -21.44 -13.26
N HIS A 241 -4.51 -20.28 -13.88
CA HIS A 241 -5.17 -19.78 -15.09
C HIS A 241 -4.24 -19.77 -16.29
N GLU A 242 -4.25 -20.83 -17.07
CA GLU A 242 -3.39 -20.98 -18.28
C GLU A 242 -3.68 -19.94 -19.37
N ASP A 243 -4.90 -19.40 -19.41
CA ASP A 243 -5.33 -18.36 -20.33
C ASP A 243 -4.79 -16.97 -19.98
N TRP A 244 -4.24 -16.79 -18.78
CA TRP A 244 -3.64 -15.52 -18.40
C TRP A 244 -2.28 -15.32 -19.05
N GLY A 245 -2.07 -14.14 -19.64
CA GLY A 245 -0.78 -13.82 -20.25
C GLY A 245 0.43 -13.88 -19.31
N LEU A 246 0.20 -13.82 -17.99
CA LEU A 246 1.21 -13.98 -16.96
C LEU A 246 1.59 -15.45 -16.72
N HIS A 247 0.70 -16.41 -17.01
CA HIS A 247 0.96 -17.84 -16.81
C HIS A 247 2.22 -18.30 -17.52
N GLY A 248 2.37 -17.96 -18.81
CA GLY A 248 3.55 -18.30 -19.59
C GLY A 248 4.84 -17.68 -19.06
N ASP A 249 4.78 -16.46 -18.54
CA ASP A 249 5.94 -15.77 -17.95
C ASP A 249 6.37 -16.39 -16.59
N ILE A 250 5.44 -17.03 -15.87
CA ILE A 250 5.72 -17.71 -14.60
C ILE A 250 6.24 -19.13 -14.84
N THR A 251 5.60 -19.88 -15.74
CA THR A 251 5.93 -21.30 -16.02
C THR A 251 7.20 -21.43 -16.85
N ASN A 252 7.49 -20.46 -17.72
CA ASN A 252 8.70 -20.41 -18.54
C ASN A 252 9.31 -19.01 -18.50
N PRO A 253 9.89 -18.61 -17.38
CA PRO A 253 10.34 -17.24 -17.15
C PRO A 253 11.44 -16.85 -18.16
N PRO A 254 11.31 -15.65 -18.78
CA PRO A 254 12.32 -15.16 -19.71
C PRO A 254 13.66 -14.92 -18.98
N PRO A 255 14.79 -15.00 -19.67
CA PRO A 255 16.09 -14.83 -19.07
C PRO A 255 16.23 -13.47 -18.42
N TYR A 256 16.70 -13.47 -17.17
CA TYR A 256 16.90 -12.29 -16.37
C TYR A 256 18.10 -11.47 -16.87
N ARG A 257 17.84 -10.27 -17.38
CA ARG A 257 18.87 -9.43 -18.01
C ARG A 257 19.44 -8.32 -17.11
N LEU A 258 18.70 -7.90 -16.09
CA LEU A 258 19.05 -6.71 -15.32
C LEU A 258 19.03 -6.99 -13.81
N SER A 259 20.17 -6.91 -13.16
CA SER A 259 20.29 -7.09 -11.70
C SER A 259 19.53 -6.02 -10.88
N SER A 260 19.31 -4.83 -11.47
CA SER A 260 18.62 -3.71 -10.83
C SER A 260 17.09 -3.72 -11.00
N ARG A 261 16.55 -4.67 -11.76
CA ARG A 261 15.11 -4.82 -12.00
C ARG A 261 14.73 -6.26 -11.70
N HIS A 262 14.09 -6.46 -10.57
CA HIS A 262 13.61 -7.77 -10.15
C HIS A 262 12.22 -8.00 -10.75
N PRO A 263 12.08 -8.93 -11.71
CA PRO A 263 10.76 -9.30 -12.22
C PRO A 263 9.96 -10.04 -11.14
N LEU A 264 8.63 -10.04 -11.31
CA LEU A 264 7.71 -10.68 -10.36
C LEU A 264 8.03 -12.17 -10.17
N TRP A 265 8.45 -12.86 -11.23
CA TRP A 265 8.77 -14.29 -11.25
C TRP A 265 10.14 -14.67 -10.65
N LYS A 266 10.89 -13.72 -10.11
CA LYS A 266 12.17 -14.04 -9.45
C LYS A 266 11.98 -14.75 -8.12
N ASP A 267 10.96 -14.39 -7.36
CA ASP A 267 10.67 -14.91 -6.03
C ASP A 267 9.34 -15.68 -6.06
N LEU A 268 9.34 -16.81 -6.80
CA LEU A 268 8.14 -17.64 -6.98
C LEU A 268 7.78 -18.48 -5.75
N GLU A 269 8.71 -18.64 -4.80
CA GLU A 269 8.44 -19.44 -3.60
C GLU A 269 7.39 -18.75 -2.72
N PRO A 270 6.26 -19.41 -2.44
CA PRO A 270 5.27 -18.90 -1.51
C PRO A 270 5.87 -18.78 -0.12
N MET A 271 5.50 -17.70 0.57
CA MET A 271 5.99 -17.46 1.93
C MET A 271 4.81 -17.49 2.92
N ASP A 272 4.94 -18.28 3.98
CA ASP A 272 4.08 -18.09 5.16
C ASP A 272 4.48 -16.77 5.85
N THR A 273 3.78 -15.71 5.50
CA THR A 273 4.06 -14.35 6.00
C THR A 273 3.84 -14.25 7.52
N THR A 274 2.94 -15.04 8.08
CA THR A 274 2.71 -15.08 9.54
C THR A 274 3.87 -15.76 10.26
N ALA A 275 4.34 -16.90 9.77
CA ALA A 275 5.51 -17.57 10.32
C ALA A 275 6.75 -16.68 10.21
N ARG A 276 6.93 -16.02 9.05
CA ARG A 276 8.03 -15.06 8.84
C ARG A 276 7.97 -13.90 9.81
N TRP A 277 6.78 -13.32 10.05
CA TRP A 277 6.62 -12.24 11.02
C TRP A 277 7.01 -12.68 12.44
N ARG A 278 6.63 -13.89 12.84
CA ARG A 278 7.04 -14.46 14.14
C ARG A 278 8.56 -14.60 14.26
N GLU A 279 9.23 -15.01 13.20
CA GLU A 279 10.70 -15.09 13.15
C GLU A 279 11.35 -13.70 13.25
N GLU A 280 10.87 -12.74 12.47
CA GLU A 280 11.35 -11.36 12.49
C GLU A 280 11.15 -10.73 13.86
N TRP A 281 10.04 -11.01 14.52
CA TRP A 281 9.78 -10.53 15.88
C TRP A 281 10.73 -11.16 16.89
N LYS A 282 10.98 -12.47 16.84
CA LYS A 282 11.93 -13.16 17.72
C LYS A 282 13.36 -12.63 17.58
N SER A 283 13.74 -12.26 16.37
CA SER A 283 15.07 -11.68 16.08
C SER A 283 15.16 -10.19 16.35
N ALA A 284 14.03 -9.51 16.56
CA ALA A 284 14.01 -8.08 16.80
C ALA A 284 14.59 -7.73 18.16
N SER A 285 15.73 -7.04 18.17
CA SER A 285 16.38 -6.54 19.39
C SER A 285 15.75 -5.21 19.82
N VAL A 286 14.50 -5.25 20.29
CA VAL A 286 13.78 -4.08 20.80
C VAL A 286 13.43 -4.24 22.27
N VAL A 287 13.36 -3.11 22.97
CA VAL A 287 13.03 -3.08 24.40
C VAL A 287 11.70 -3.79 24.66
N ASN A 288 11.64 -4.60 25.71
CA ASN A 288 10.46 -5.30 26.18
C ASN A 288 9.81 -6.26 25.14
N SER A 289 10.55 -6.72 24.11
CA SER A 289 10.03 -7.66 23.11
C SER A 289 9.57 -8.99 23.74
N ASN A 290 10.14 -9.37 24.88
CA ASN A 290 9.78 -10.55 25.66
C ASN A 290 8.34 -10.57 26.21
N LEU A 291 7.67 -9.41 26.26
CA LEU A 291 6.27 -9.32 26.64
C LEU A 291 5.34 -10.01 25.64
N VAL A 292 5.71 -10.00 24.36
CA VAL A 292 4.87 -10.49 23.27
C VAL A 292 5.39 -11.83 22.75
N ARG A 293 4.64 -12.89 22.99
CA ARG A 293 4.96 -14.24 22.52
C ARG A 293 4.61 -14.43 21.04
N ASP A 294 3.47 -13.91 20.63
CA ASP A 294 3.00 -13.97 19.24
C ASP A 294 2.60 -12.56 18.74
N PRO A 295 3.34 -12.00 17.77
CA PRO A 295 3.04 -10.67 17.23
C PRO A 295 1.77 -10.66 16.36
N ALA A 296 1.32 -11.82 15.87
CA ALA A 296 0.22 -11.93 14.92
C ALA A 296 -1.17 -11.83 15.57
N ILE A 297 -1.25 -11.97 16.90
CA ILE A 297 -2.50 -11.85 17.64
C ILE A 297 -2.70 -10.43 18.19
N ARG A 298 -3.95 -10.09 18.49
CA ARG A 298 -4.25 -8.84 19.20
C ARG A 298 -3.63 -8.88 20.58
N GLN A 299 -2.87 -7.83 20.90
CA GLN A 299 -2.25 -7.73 22.22
C GLN A 299 -3.29 -7.36 23.28
N PRO A 300 -3.10 -7.79 24.54
CA PRO A 300 -4.00 -7.44 25.64
C PRO A 300 -4.27 -5.93 25.72
N GLY A 301 -5.49 -5.56 26.08
CA GLY A 301 -5.90 -4.16 26.17
C GLY A 301 -6.22 -3.46 24.84
N PHE A 302 -6.27 -4.19 23.70
CA PHE A 302 -6.56 -3.60 22.39
C PHE A 302 -7.93 -2.89 22.32
N ASP A 303 -8.90 -3.34 23.13
CA ASP A 303 -10.25 -2.78 23.19
C ASP A 303 -10.43 -1.73 24.32
N LEU A 304 -9.35 -1.38 25.03
CA LEU A 304 -9.38 -0.34 26.06
C LEU A 304 -9.74 1.04 25.45
N PRO A 305 -10.32 1.94 26.28
CA PRO A 305 -10.49 3.34 25.92
C PRO A 305 -9.17 3.96 25.43
N ARG A 306 -9.27 4.87 24.49
CA ARG A 306 -8.12 5.45 23.77
C ARG A 306 -6.97 5.88 24.66
N ARG A 307 -7.25 6.61 25.75
CA ARG A 307 -6.22 7.09 26.67
C ARG A 307 -5.42 5.94 27.27
N LYS A 308 -6.12 4.93 27.82
CA LYS A 308 -5.49 3.78 28.48
C LYS A 308 -4.66 2.95 27.49
N TRP A 309 -5.20 2.69 26.28
CA TRP A 309 -4.48 2.01 25.20
C TRP A 309 -3.18 2.72 24.83
N CYS A 310 -3.21 4.04 24.67
CA CYS A 310 -2.02 4.82 24.35
C CYS A 310 -0.97 4.75 25.46
N LEU A 311 -1.40 4.90 26.73
CA LEU A 311 -0.50 4.82 27.88
C LEU A 311 0.14 3.43 27.99
N LEU A 312 -0.65 2.36 27.92
CA LEU A 312 -0.17 0.98 27.95
C LEU A 312 0.91 0.73 26.89
N ASN A 313 0.69 1.19 25.65
CA ASN A 313 1.67 1.02 24.58
C ASN A 313 2.94 1.85 24.79
N ARG A 314 2.86 2.99 25.44
CA ARG A 314 4.03 3.79 25.83
C ARG A 314 4.89 3.06 26.85
N TYR A 315 4.29 2.37 27.82
CA TYR A 315 5.01 1.51 28.77
C TYR A 315 5.66 0.32 28.06
N ARG A 316 4.92 -0.42 27.22
CA ARG A 316 5.44 -1.52 26.42
C ARG A 316 6.68 -1.15 25.61
N THR A 317 6.66 0.03 25.01
CA THR A 317 7.73 0.51 24.13
C THR A 317 8.79 1.35 24.84
N ALA A 318 8.66 1.55 26.14
CA ALA A 318 9.51 2.44 26.94
C ALA A 318 9.64 3.87 26.35
N GLN A 319 8.62 4.33 25.62
CA GLN A 319 8.57 5.63 24.97
C GLN A 319 7.33 6.41 25.48
N GLY A 320 7.48 7.07 26.60
CA GLY A 320 6.39 7.82 27.25
C GLY A 320 6.85 9.15 27.84
N GLN A 321 5.94 9.87 28.49
CA GLN A 321 6.18 11.15 29.12
C GLN A 321 6.76 10.99 30.55
N CYS A 322 7.79 10.15 30.74
CA CYS A 322 8.59 10.14 31.94
C CYS A 322 9.63 11.27 31.92
N ARG A 323 10.10 11.71 33.10
CA ARG A 323 11.05 12.84 33.18
C ARG A 323 12.34 12.60 32.43
N ALA A 324 12.85 11.36 32.39
CA ALA A 324 14.02 11.01 31.60
C ALA A 324 13.79 11.21 30.08
N CYS A 325 12.61 10.85 29.57
CA CYS A 325 12.26 11.12 28.16
C CYS A 325 12.03 12.61 27.90
N LEU A 326 11.33 13.31 28.79
CA LEU A 326 11.07 14.75 28.67
C LEU A 326 12.38 15.56 28.70
N LYS A 327 13.33 15.20 29.57
CA LYS A 327 14.67 15.82 29.59
C LYS A 327 15.41 15.59 28.27
N ARG A 328 15.41 14.35 27.73
CA ARG A 328 16.01 14.01 26.45
C ARG A 328 15.38 14.78 25.27
N TRP A 329 14.11 15.13 25.37
CA TRP A 329 13.39 15.92 24.37
C TRP A 329 13.51 17.45 24.60
N GLY A 330 14.25 17.88 25.64
CA GLY A 330 14.43 19.29 25.98
C GLY A 330 13.19 19.94 26.60
N GLN A 331 12.24 19.14 27.11
CA GLN A 331 10.98 19.59 27.71
C GLN A 331 10.99 19.59 29.25
N ALA A 332 12.06 19.09 29.88
CA ALA A 332 12.29 19.13 31.31
C ALA A 332 13.76 19.38 31.63
N THR A 333 14.02 20.01 32.76
CA THR A 333 15.38 20.30 33.25
C THR A 333 15.96 19.14 34.05
N SER A 334 15.11 18.36 34.74
CA SER A 334 15.49 17.23 35.58
C SER A 334 14.86 15.94 35.06
N ASP A 335 15.57 14.82 35.22
CA ASP A 335 15.11 13.46 34.97
C ASP A 335 14.71 12.70 36.24
N LEU A 336 14.80 13.35 37.42
CA LEU A 336 14.53 12.73 38.71
C LEU A 336 13.04 12.61 38.97
N CYS A 337 12.64 11.47 39.53
CA CYS A 337 11.33 11.22 40.13
C CYS A 337 11.24 11.91 41.50
N ASP A 338 10.03 12.06 42.01
CA ASP A 338 9.79 12.59 43.35
C ASP A 338 10.30 11.65 44.47
N CYS A 339 10.58 10.37 44.16
CA CYS A 339 11.29 9.42 45.01
C CYS A 339 12.82 9.62 45.04
N GLY A 340 13.39 10.51 44.22
CA GLY A 340 14.82 10.80 44.14
C GLY A 340 15.58 10.04 43.02
N GLU A 341 15.00 8.98 42.45
CA GLU A 341 15.62 8.16 41.40
C GLU A 341 15.33 8.72 39.99
N ILE A 342 16.06 8.25 38.97
CA ILE A 342 15.78 8.63 37.57
C ILE A 342 14.43 8.06 37.15
N GLN A 343 13.51 8.94 36.74
CA GLN A 343 12.17 8.55 36.31
C GLN A 343 12.18 8.05 34.85
N THR A 344 12.32 6.76 34.66
CA THR A 344 12.10 6.06 33.38
C THR A 344 10.70 5.42 33.34
N MET A 345 10.25 4.95 32.18
CA MET A 345 8.98 4.22 32.06
C MET A 345 8.98 2.94 32.92
N SER A 346 10.09 2.19 32.94
CA SER A 346 10.22 0.99 33.78
C SER A 346 10.31 1.35 35.25
N HIS A 347 11.04 2.42 35.63
CA HIS A 347 11.06 2.86 37.03
C HIS A 347 9.66 3.11 37.56
N MET A 348 8.81 3.79 36.80
CA MET A 348 7.44 4.13 37.23
C MET A 348 6.57 2.91 37.49
N VAL A 349 6.72 1.83 36.71
CA VAL A 349 5.86 0.65 36.80
C VAL A 349 6.45 -0.47 37.64
N ASP A 350 7.78 -0.61 37.65
CA ASP A 350 8.46 -1.77 38.26
C ASP A 350 9.06 -1.48 39.63
N VAL A 351 9.51 -0.24 39.92
CA VAL A 351 10.42 0.04 41.06
C VAL A 351 10.01 1.21 41.91
N CYS A 352 9.32 2.21 41.39
CA CYS A 352 9.05 3.44 42.10
C CYS A 352 8.12 3.21 43.31
N PRO A 353 8.55 3.52 44.57
CA PRO A 353 7.72 3.29 45.75
C PRO A 353 6.43 4.11 45.76
N LEU A 354 6.34 5.15 44.92
CA LEU A 354 5.17 6.02 44.81
C LEU A 354 4.15 5.58 43.76
N THR A 355 4.61 4.82 42.74
CA THR A 355 3.76 4.54 41.57
C THR A 355 3.82 3.11 41.09
N MET A 356 4.69 2.25 41.62
CA MET A 356 4.86 0.86 41.14
C MET A 356 3.55 0.08 41.13
N LEU A 357 3.39 -0.78 40.14
CA LEU A 357 2.31 -1.75 40.04
C LEU A 357 2.82 -3.11 40.55
N GLU A 358 2.03 -3.80 41.33
CA GLU A 358 2.38 -5.17 41.75
C GLU A 358 2.51 -6.10 40.55
N GLY A 359 3.63 -6.79 40.44
CA GLY A 359 3.98 -7.59 39.25
C GLY A 359 4.50 -6.79 38.06
N GLY A 360 4.62 -5.46 38.22
CA GLY A 360 5.31 -4.56 37.27
C GLY A 360 4.75 -4.57 35.87
N LEU A 361 5.65 -4.38 34.88
CA LEU A 361 5.30 -4.29 33.47
C LEU A 361 4.66 -5.57 32.91
N GLN A 362 4.92 -6.73 33.50
CA GLN A 362 4.30 -8.00 33.10
C GLN A 362 2.80 -8.00 33.38
N THR A 363 2.39 -7.59 34.60
CA THR A 363 0.99 -7.43 34.96
C THR A 363 0.33 -6.33 34.12
N LEU A 364 1.01 -5.19 33.99
CA LEU A 364 0.51 -4.10 33.15
C LEU A 364 0.23 -4.55 31.70
N HIS A 365 1.09 -5.41 31.16
CA HIS A 365 0.92 -5.93 29.78
C HIS A 365 -0.36 -6.76 29.62
N GLN A 366 -0.80 -7.49 30.66
CA GLN A 366 -2.02 -8.31 30.60
C GLN A 366 -3.29 -7.46 30.54
N ALA A 367 -3.21 -6.19 30.93
CA ALA A 367 -4.32 -5.24 30.93
C ALA A 367 -5.56 -5.76 31.70
N ASP A 368 -5.32 -6.43 32.81
CA ASP A 368 -6.36 -6.85 33.75
C ASP A 368 -6.94 -5.64 34.49
N ASP A 369 -7.92 -5.89 35.39
CA ASP A 369 -8.62 -4.81 36.10
C ASP A 369 -7.66 -3.96 36.95
N ALA A 370 -6.68 -4.55 37.62
CA ALA A 370 -5.67 -3.84 38.41
C ALA A 370 -4.77 -2.95 37.51
N ALA A 371 -4.34 -3.47 36.38
CA ALA A 371 -3.59 -2.68 35.40
C ALA A 371 -4.40 -1.54 34.81
N VAL A 372 -5.70 -1.77 34.57
CA VAL A 372 -6.63 -0.76 34.02
C VAL A 372 -6.92 0.34 35.04
N GLU A 373 -7.04 0.01 36.33
CA GLU A 373 -7.19 0.97 37.43
C GLU A 373 -5.90 1.81 37.56
N TRP A 374 -4.75 1.17 37.63
CA TRP A 374 -3.46 1.84 37.72
C TRP A 374 -3.25 2.82 36.52
N LEU A 375 -3.61 2.44 35.27
CA LEU A 375 -3.57 3.34 34.12
C LEU A 375 -4.52 4.54 34.24
N SER A 376 -5.53 4.49 35.08
CA SER A 376 -6.45 5.62 35.32
C SER A 376 -5.81 6.71 36.15
N ASP A 377 -4.94 6.33 37.08
CA ASP A 377 -4.24 7.21 38.03
C ASP A 377 -3.01 7.88 37.41
N MET A 378 -2.51 7.31 36.31
CA MET A 378 -1.38 7.81 35.48
C MET A 378 -1.86 8.80 34.40
#